data_0bc43d3f642cf9e9ec5c6cf0c850b600
#
_entry.id   0bc43d3f642cf9e9ec5c6cf0c850b600
#
_cell.length_a   1.000
_cell.length_b   1.000
_cell.length_c   1.000
_cell.angle_alpha   90.00
_cell.angle_beta   90.00
_cell.angle_gamma   90.00
#
_symmetry.space_group_name_H-M   'P 1'
#
loop_
_entity.id
_entity.type
_entity.pdbx_description
1 polymer ?
#
loop_
_entity_poly.entity_id
_entity_poly.type
_entity_poly.pdbx_seq_one_letter_code
_entity_poly.pdbx_strand_id
1 'polypeptide(L)'
;MSREIKVALAKGSALARTAMCSGEGGILPEEKEAAYKYIFEYVPNHYSVTPENLSTADAIEIKIGQGTKPGMGGHLPGEKVTPEIAAIRNKPLGQDVISPSKFPDVNTKEDLKALVDQLRMASGGRPIGIKIAAGKIERDLEYCVFAAPDFITIDGRGGATGASPKLVRDSTSVPTIYALHRARKYLDSVGAEIDLVITGGLRVSSDFAKAIAMGADAVAIASAALIASACQQYRICGSGQC
;
A
#
# COMPACT_ATOMS: atom_id res chain seq x y z
N MET A 1 -1.86 -3.48 -12.18
CA MET A 1 -2.22 -4.92 -12.38
C MET A 1 -3.42 -4.97 -13.29
N SER A 2 -3.58 -6.03 -14.09
CA SER A 2 -4.77 -6.24 -14.90
C SER A 2 -5.95 -6.67 -14.01
N ARG A 3 -7.17 -6.58 -14.59
CA ARG A 3 -8.41 -7.04 -13.95
C ARG A 3 -8.33 -8.50 -13.52
N GLU A 4 -7.87 -9.37 -14.42
CA GLU A 4 -7.80 -10.82 -14.20
C GLU A 4 -6.91 -11.16 -12.99
N ILE A 5 -5.74 -10.51 -12.89
CA ILE A 5 -4.84 -10.71 -11.75
C ILE A 5 -5.44 -10.19 -10.45
N LYS A 6 -6.07 -9.01 -10.46
CA LYS A 6 -6.72 -8.47 -9.26
C LYS A 6 -7.82 -9.41 -8.74
N VAL A 7 -8.69 -9.87 -9.63
CA VAL A 7 -9.75 -10.83 -9.29
C VAL A 7 -9.18 -12.18 -8.82
N ALA A 8 -8.13 -12.68 -9.47
CA ALA A 8 -7.49 -13.94 -9.07
C ALA A 8 -6.88 -13.84 -7.66
N LEU A 9 -6.21 -12.71 -7.35
CA LEU A 9 -5.65 -12.47 -6.01
C LEU A 9 -6.75 -12.34 -4.95
N ALA A 10 -7.85 -11.68 -5.28
CA ALA A 10 -9.00 -11.56 -4.38
C ALA A 10 -9.62 -12.94 -4.07
N LYS A 11 -9.84 -13.78 -5.08
CA LYS A 11 -10.27 -15.18 -4.89
C LYS A 11 -9.26 -15.98 -4.06
N GLY A 12 -7.96 -15.78 -4.29
CA GLY A 12 -6.89 -16.39 -3.49
C GLY A 12 -6.95 -15.94 -2.03
N SER A 13 -7.24 -14.67 -1.77
CA SER A 13 -7.44 -14.17 -0.40
C SER A 13 -8.62 -14.83 0.29
N ALA A 14 -9.70 -15.08 -0.44
CA ALA A 14 -10.88 -15.78 0.08
C ALA A 14 -10.58 -17.24 0.44
N LEU A 15 -9.85 -17.94 -0.42
CA LEU A 15 -9.41 -19.31 -0.14
C LEU A 15 -8.48 -19.39 1.08
N ALA A 16 -7.57 -18.44 1.21
CA ALA A 16 -6.63 -18.36 2.33
C ALA A 16 -7.24 -17.71 3.60
N ARG A 17 -8.45 -17.18 3.53
CA ARG A 17 -9.12 -16.41 4.58
C ARG A 17 -8.26 -15.26 5.11
N THR A 18 -7.67 -14.51 4.19
CA THR A 18 -6.82 -13.35 4.49
C THR A 18 -7.31 -12.10 3.77
N ALA A 19 -6.74 -10.94 4.12
CA ALA A 19 -7.11 -9.68 3.49
C ALA A 19 -6.48 -9.51 2.09
N MET A 20 -7.22 -8.84 1.20
CA MET A 20 -6.76 -8.31 -0.07
C MET A 20 -6.71 -6.79 0.00
N CYS A 21 -5.61 -6.19 -0.43
CA CYS A 21 -5.50 -4.74 -0.57
C CYS A 21 -5.76 -4.31 -2.01
N SER A 22 -6.54 -3.25 -2.21
CA SER A 22 -6.86 -2.70 -3.55
C SER A 22 -5.61 -2.30 -4.34
N GLY A 23 -4.56 -1.92 -3.64
CA GLY A 23 -3.42 -1.22 -4.23
C GLY A 23 -3.81 0.18 -4.73
N GLU A 24 -2.83 0.93 -5.24
CA GLU A 24 -2.99 2.36 -5.61
C GLU A 24 -3.88 2.60 -6.85
N GLY A 25 -4.29 1.57 -7.55
CA GLY A 25 -5.00 1.70 -8.83
C GLY A 25 -6.50 1.94 -8.74
N GLY A 26 -7.07 1.95 -7.54
CA GLY A 26 -8.51 2.02 -7.31
C GLY A 26 -9.15 0.64 -7.17
N ILE A 27 -10.46 0.62 -6.99
CA ILE A 27 -11.27 -0.56 -6.68
C ILE A 27 -11.96 -1.08 -7.94
N LEU A 28 -11.81 -2.38 -8.20
CA LEU A 28 -12.68 -3.12 -9.12
C LEU A 28 -13.82 -3.75 -8.32
N PRO A 29 -15.09 -3.59 -8.71
CA PRO A 29 -16.21 -4.19 -7.99
C PRO A 29 -16.06 -5.70 -7.80
N GLU A 30 -15.66 -6.42 -8.85
CA GLU A 30 -15.51 -7.88 -8.83
C GLU A 30 -14.33 -8.35 -7.96
N GLU A 31 -13.29 -7.54 -7.85
CA GLU A 31 -12.18 -7.80 -6.93
C GLU A 31 -12.65 -7.69 -5.48
N LYS A 32 -13.38 -6.62 -5.17
CA LYS A 32 -13.92 -6.39 -3.82
C LYS A 32 -14.90 -7.47 -3.40
N GLU A 33 -15.82 -7.86 -4.30
CA GLU A 33 -16.80 -8.91 -4.05
C GLU A 33 -16.14 -10.28 -3.84
N ALA A 34 -15.06 -10.58 -4.57
CA ALA A 34 -14.36 -11.86 -4.50
C ALA A 34 -13.41 -11.98 -3.28
N ALA A 35 -13.08 -10.90 -2.60
CA ALA A 35 -12.14 -10.90 -1.48
C ALA A 35 -12.79 -11.39 -0.18
N TYR A 36 -12.00 -12.05 0.71
CA TYR A 36 -12.46 -12.40 2.06
C TYR A 36 -12.60 -11.17 2.95
N LYS A 37 -11.54 -10.37 3.03
CA LYS A 37 -11.49 -9.05 3.66
C LYS A 37 -10.82 -8.09 2.71
N TYR A 38 -11.30 -6.85 2.64
CA TYR A 38 -10.85 -5.90 1.66
C TYR A 38 -10.32 -4.62 2.31
N ILE A 39 -9.03 -4.34 2.09
CA ILE A 39 -8.37 -3.12 2.53
C ILE A 39 -8.33 -2.14 1.36
N PHE A 40 -8.89 -0.96 1.54
CA PHE A 40 -8.84 0.11 0.55
C PHE A 40 -7.58 0.97 0.72
N GLU A 41 -6.69 0.98 -0.28
CA GLU A 41 -5.50 1.84 -0.27
C GLU A 41 -5.89 3.27 -0.68
N TYR A 42 -5.93 4.19 0.28
CA TYR A 42 -6.23 5.59 0.08
C TYR A 42 -4.98 6.34 -0.37
N VAL A 43 -5.01 6.90 -1.58
CA VAL A 43 -3.86 7.50 -2.26
C VAL A 43 -4.08 8.98 -2.56
N PRO A 44 -3.00 9.79 -2.78
CA PRO A 44 -3.12 11.23 -3.05
C PRO A 44 -4.01 11.60 -4.26
N ASN A 45 -4.19 10.70 -5.21
CA ASN A 45 -5.07 10.88 -6.37
C ASN A 45 -6.55 10.62 -6.09
N HIS A 46 -6.89 10.11 -4.91
CA HIS A 46 -8.25 9.79 -4.48
C HIS A 46 -9.02 8.87 -5.46
N TYR A 47 -8.32 7.90 -6.07
CA TYR A 47 -8.97 6.91 -6.94
C TYR A 47 -10.00 6.10 -6.17
N SER A 48 -11.19 5.96 -6.74
CA SER A 48 -12.33 5.22 -6.15
C SER A 48 -12.77 5.72 -4.77
N VAL A 49 -12.41 6.93 -4.37
CA VAL A 49 -12.87 7.52 -3.10
C VAL A 49 -14.32 7.95 -3.25
N THR A 50 -15.21 7.17 -2.66
CA THR A 50 -16.65 7.45 -2.56
C THR A 50 -17.13 7.10 -1.16
N PRO A 51 -18.23 7.72 -0.66
CA PRO A 51 -18.81 7.35 0.63
C PRO A 51 -19.12 5.86 0.74
N GLU A 52 -19.60 5.24 -0.33
CA GLU A 52 -19.87 3.81 -0.40
C GLU A 52 -18.60 2.97 -0.24
N ASN A 53 -17.54 3.28 -0.98
CA ASN A 53 -16.29 2.53 -0.90
C ASN A 53 -15.61 2.67 0.46
N LEU A 54 -15.66 3.85 1.07
CA LEU A 54 -15.13 4.07 2.42
C LEU A 54 -15.90 3.27 3.47
N SER A 55 -17.24 3.27 3.43
CA SER A 55 -18.08 2.59 4.44
C SER A 55 -18.12 1.07 4.30
N THR A 56 -17.88 0.55 3.10
CA THR A 56 -17.97 -0.89 2.79
C THR A 56 -16.62 -1.62 2.72
N ALA A 57 -15.49 -0.90 2.79
CA ALA A 57 -14.18 -1.52 3.00
C ALA A 57 -14.07 -2.08 4.42
N ASP A 58 -13.32 -3.18 4.62
CA ASP A 58 -13.04 -3.72 5.96
C ASP A 58 -12.00 -2.89 6.71
N ALA A 59 -11.07 -2.25 6.01
CA ALA A 59 -10.10 -1.29 6.53
C ALA A 59 -9.68 -0.30 5.44
N ILE A 60 -9.08 0.83 5.84
CA ILE A 60 -8.52 1.83 4.92
C ILE A 60 -7.05 2.01 5.24
N GLU A 61 -6.18 1.98 4.23
CA GLU A 61 -4.75 2.20 4.38
C GLU A 61 -4.33 3.50 3.66
N ILE A 62 -3.93 4.52 4.42
CA ILE A 62 -3.38 5.78 3.88
C ILE A 62 -1.96 5.51 3.37
N LYS A 63 -1.76 5.58 2.07
CA LYS A 63 -0.46 5.34 1.47
C LYS A 63 0.34 6.61 1.32
N ILE A 64 1.28 6.85 2.24
CA ILE A 64 2.26 7.94 2.15
C ILE A 64 3.40 7.57 1.19
N GLY A 65 3.82 6.30 1.19
CA GLY A 65 4.90 5.81 0.35
C GLY A 65 4.92 4.31 0.20
N GLN A 66 5.87 3.81 -0.58
CA GLN A 66 6.14 2.39 -0.74
C GLN A 66 7.62 2.15 -1.08
N GLY A 67 8.15 1.02 -0.67
CA GLY A 67 9.46 0.44 -1.02
C GLY A 67 10.55 1.45 -1.36
N THR A 68 10.99 1.46 -2.60
CA THR A 68 11.99 2.40 -3.12
C THR A 68 11.37 3.50 -3.99
N LYS A 69 10.18 3.96 -3.61
CA LYS A 69 9.48 5.09 -4.22
C LYS A 69 8.99 6.10 -3.18
N PRO A 70 9.81 6.55 -2.24
CA PRO A 70 9.38 7.58 -1.30
C PRO A 70 9.16 8.88 -2.07
N GLY A 71 7.96 9.46 -1.94
CA GLY A 71 7.60 10.70 -2.62
C GLY A 71 7.53 10.61 -4.15
N MET A 72 7.38 9.42 -4.70
CA MET A 72 7.15 9.21 -6.13
C MET A 72 5.77 8.60 -6.36
N GLY A 73 4.90 9.34 -7.04
CA GLY A 73 3.63 8.83 -7.51
C GLY A 73 3.74 7.87 -8.70
N GLY A 74 2.62 7.34 -9.15
CA GLY A 74 2.52 6.58 -10.39
C GLY A 74 2.34 7.48 -11.59
N HIS A 75 2.75 7.02 -12.77
CA HIS A 75 2.45 7.63 -14.04
C HIS A 75 1.85 6.58 -14.98
N LEU A 76 0.64 6.82 -15.46
CA LEU A 76 -0.01 6.01 -16.48
C LEU A 76 -0.18 6.87 -17.74
N PRO A 77 0.50 6.53 -18.85
CA PRO A 77 0.34 7.25 -20.12
C PRO A 77 -1.11 7.21 -20.63
N GLY A 78 -1.57 8.30 -21.22
CA GLY A 78 -2.95 8.46 -21.68
C GLY A 78 -3.41 7.38 -22.65
N GLU A 79 -2.52 6.90 -23.52
CA GLU A 79 -2.79 5.79 -24.46
C GLU A 79 -3.18 4.47 -23.77
N LYS A 80 -2.86 4.32 -22.48
CA LYS A 80 -3.20 3.16 -21.63
C LYS A 80 -4.41 3.39 -20.74
N VAL A 81 -4.94 4.59 -20.73
CA VAL A 81 -6.15 4.92 -19.97
C VAL A 81 -7.36 4.45 -20.77
N THR A 82 -7.75 3.20 -20.55
CA THR A 82 -8.96 2.61 -21.12
C THR A 82 -10.22 3.21 -20.51
N PRO A 83 -11.42 3.04 -21.12
CA PRO A 83 -12.69 3.48 -20.51
C PRO A 83 -12.90 2.92 -19.09
N GLU A 84 -12.52 1.66 -18.85
CA GLU A 84 -12.58 1.03 -17.51
C GLU A 84 -11.67 1.75 -16.52
N ILE A 85 -10.42 2.00 -16.87
CA ILE A 85 -9.45 2.69 -16.01
C ILE A 85 -9.90 4.13 -15.74
N ALA A 86 -10.42 4.83 -16.77
CA ALA A 86 -10.94 6.18 -16.63
C ALA A 86 -12.08 6.24 -15.61
N ALA A 87 -13.03 5.29 -15.69
CA ALA A 87 -14.14 5.19 -14.75
C ALA A 87 -13.68 4.88 -13.33
N ILE A 88 -12.82 3.85 -13.13
CA ILE A 88 -12.33 3.44 -11.80
C ILE A 88 -11.53 4.55 -11.12
N ARG A 89 -10.72 5.29 -11.89
CA ARG A 89 -9.85 6.33 -11.35
C ARG A 89 -10.49 7.71 -11.33
N ASN A 90 -11.69 7.84 -11.90
CA ASN A 90 -12.36 9.13 -12.09
C ASN A 90 -11.43 10.15 -12.79
N LYS A 91 -10.86 9.73 -13.93
CA LYS A 91 -9.92 10.53 -14.74
C LYS A 91 -10.36 10.56 -16.20
N PRO A 92 -10.01 11.63 -16.94
CA PRO A 92 -10.35 11.74 -18.35
C PRO A 92 -9.75 10.60 -19.18
N LEU A 93 -10.53 10.08 -20.14
CA LEU A 93 -10.09 9.07 -21.09
C LEU A 93 -8.98 9.63 -22.00
N GLY A 94 -7.94 8.84 -22.24
CA GLY A 94 -6.87 9.19 -23.16
C GLY A 94 -5.89 10.27 -22.68
N GLN A 95 -5.98 10.69 -21.41
CA GLN A 95 -5.06 11.65 -20.81
C GLN A 95 -4.13 10.96 -19.80
N ASP A 96 -2.91 11.47 -19.69
CA ASP A 96 -1.94 11.00 -18.70
C ASP A 96 -2.49 11.13 -17.29
N VAL A 97 -2.35 10.06 -16.51
CA VAL A 97 -2.71 10.05 -15.11
C VAL A 97 -1.45 10.06 -14.27
N ILE A 98 -1.13 11.23 -13.70
CA ILE A 98 0.06 11.46 -12.89
C ILE A 98 -0.34 11.57 -11.42
N SER A 99 0.23 10.72 -10.56
CA SER A 99 0.02 10.79 -9.13
C SER A 99 0.91 11.85 -8.49
N PRO A 100 0.38 12.69 -7.59
CA PRO A 100 1.19 13.63 -6.81
C PRO A 100 2.25 12.89 -5.98
N SER A 101 3.34 13.57 -5.65
CA SER A 101 4.41 13.04 -4.80
C SER A 101 4.04 12.96 -3.31
N LYS A 102 3.01 13.68 -2.90
CA LYS A 102 2.47 13.72 -1.53
C LYS A 102 0.98 14.05 -1.55
N PHE A 103 0.31 13.84 -0.42
CA PHE A 103 -1.03 14.39 -0.22
C PHE A 103 -0.96 15.91 -0.21
N PRO A 104 -1.79 16.60 -1.01
CA PRO A 104 -1.79 18.07 -1.07
C PRO A 104 -2.08 18.72 0.29
N ASP A 105 -2.97 18.10 1.06
CA ASP A 105 -3.53 18.63 2.30
C ASP A 105 -2.87 18.07 3.57
N VAL A 106 -1.82 17.23 3.43
CA VAL A 106 -1.07 16.66 4.57
C VAL A 106 0.36 17.20 4.56
N ASN A 107 0.63 18.18 5.40
CA ASN A 107 1.93 18.84 5.52
C ASN A 107 2.54 18.70 6.92
N THR A 108 1.71 18.45 7.94
CA THR A 108 2.10 18.30 9.34
C THR A 108 1.60 16.96 9.89
N LYS A 109 2.05 16.60 11.09
CA LYS A 109 1.53 15.41 11.79
C LYS A 109 0.07 15.62 12.25
N GLU A 110 -0.31 16.86 12.51
CA GLU A 110 -1.67 17.27 12.85
C GLU A 110 -2.61 17.05 11.64
N ASP A 111 -2.17 17.40 10.42
CA ASP A 111 -2.94 17.13 9.20
C ASP A 111 -3.12 15.63 8.98
N LEU A 112 -2.07 14.83 9.21
CA LEU A 112 -2.14 13.37 9.10
C LEU A 112 -3.13 12.80 10.12
N LYS A 113 -3.11 13.29 11.35
CA LYS A 113 -4.08 12.88 12.37
C LYS A 113 -5.51 13.26 11.95
N ALA A 114 -5.72 14.46 11.46
CA ALA A 114 -7.03 14.92 10.99
C ALA A 114 -7.54 14.02 9.84
N LEU A 115 -6.67 13.59 8.93
CA LEU A 115 -7.02 12.66 7.86
C LEU A 115 -7.41 11.28 8.40
N VAL A 116 -6.67 10.75 9.38
CA VAL A 116 -7.02 9.48 10.05
C VAL A 116 -8.40 9.58 10.70
N ASP A 117 -8.65 10.64 11.46
CA ASP A 117 -9.93 10.85 12.16
C ASP A 117 -11.09 11.02 11.16
N GLN A 118 -10.87 11.77 10.06
CA GLN A 118 -11.85 11.94 8.99
C GLN A 118 -12.21 10.61 8.31
N LEU A 119 -11.23 9.80 7.98
CA LEU A 119 -11.45 8.51 7.33
C LEU A 119 -12.13 7.52 8.29
N ARG A 120 -11.77 7.55 9.58
CA ARG A 120 -12.44 6.75 10.61
C ARG A 120 -13.92 7.10 10.73
N MET A 121 -14.26 8.39 10.71
CA MET A 121 -15.68 8.82 10.70
C MET A 121 -16.37 8.43 9.40
N ALA A 122 -15.76 8.70 8.24
CA ALA A 122 -16.36 8.43 6.93
C ALA A 122 -16.57 6.94 6.66
N SER A 123 -15.76 6.07 7.26
CA SER A 123 -15.89 4.62 7.15
C SER A 123 -16.84 3.98 8.18
N GLY A 124 -17.38 4.78 9.12
CA GLY A 124 -18.20 4.25 10.20
C GLY A 124 -17.39 3.49 11.26
N GLY A 125 -16.15 3.91 11.53
CA GLY A 125 -15.30 3.33 12.57
C GLY A 125 -14.46 2.14 12.10
N ARG A 126 -14.24 1.98 10.80
CA ARG A 126 -13.33 0.94 10.27
C ARG A 126 -11.88 1.23 10.66
N PRO A 127 -11.04 0.19 10.82
CA PRO A 127 -9.62 0.36 11.07
C PRO A 127 -8.93 1.21 10.00
N ILE A 128 -8.09 2.15 10.43
CA ILE A 128 -7.32 3.03 9.56
C ILE A 128 -5.84 2.73 9.74
N GLY A 129 -5.16 2.39 8.65
CA GLY A 129 -3.73 2.17 8.61
C GLY A 129 -2.98 3.30 7.92
N ILE A 130 -1.67 3.36 8.17
CA ILE A 130 -0.74 4.26 7.47
C ILE A 130 0.39 3.41 6.88
N LYS A 131 0.61 3.52 5.56
CA LYS A 131 1.71 2.84 4.88
C LYS A 131 2.80 3.80 4.50
N ILE A 132 4.02 3.47 4.91
CA ILE A 132 5.24 4.24 4.67
C ILE A 132 6.32 3.41 3.97
N ALA A 133 7.20 4.10 3.22
CA ALA A 133 8.46 3.52 2.79
C ALA A 133 9.43 3.44 3.99
N ALA A 134 10.27 2.41 4.02
CA ALA A 134 11.28 2.26 5.07
C ALA A 134 12.42 3.27 4.91
N GLY A 135 12.23 4.47 5.41
CA GLY A 135 13.16 5.59 5.37
C GLY A 135 13.87 5.82 6.71
N LYS A 136 13.55 6.92 7.36
CA LYS A 136 14.04 7.26 8.72
C LYS A 136 13.06 6.71 9.76
N ILE A 137 13.11 5.41 9.98
CA ILE A 137 12.09 4.61 10.65
C ILE A 137 11.50 5.29 11.90
N GLU A 138 12.32 5.68 12.87
CA GLU A 138 11.84 6.24 14.14
C GLU A 138 11.17 7.61 13.94
N ARG A 139 11.71 8.46 13.06
CA ARG A 139 11.12 9.78 12.77
C ARG A 139 9.80 9.65 12.01
N ASP A 140 9.75 8.74 11.05
CA ASP A 140 8.54 8.49 10.27
C ASP A 140 7.46 7.89 11.18
N LEU A 141 7.84 6.99 12.09
CA LEU A 141 6.93 6.40 13.09
C LEU A 141 6.44 7.40 14.13
N GLU A 142 7.24 8.40 14.52
CA GLU A 142 6.78 9.48 15.41
C GLU A 142 5.55 10.17 14.85
N TYR A 143 5.55 10.47 13.56
CA TYR A 143 4.40 11.08 12.88
C TYR A 143 3.21 10.13 12.80
N CYS A 144 3.47 8.85 12.49
CA CYS A 144 2.41 7.84 12.41
C CYS A 144 1.77 7.61 13.78
N VAL A 145 2.55 7.42 14.84
CA VAL A 145 2.04 7.22 16.21
C VAL A 145 1.22 8.42 16.69
N PHE A 146 1.67 9.64 16.40
CA PHE A 146 0.91 10.86 16.72
C PHE A 146 -0.47 10.87 16.03
N ALA A 147 -0.56 10.36 14.81
CA ALA A 147 -1.82 10.29 14.06
C ALA A 147 -2.78 9.22 14.60
N ALA A 148 -2.32 8.31 15.45
CA ALA A 148 -3.11 7.25 16.11
C ALA A 148 -3.87 6.34 15.12
N PRO A 149 -3.20 5.72 14.15
CA PRO A 149 -3.82 4.70 13.30
C PRO A 149 -4.00 3.39 14.08
N ASP A 150 -4.78 2.47 13.53
CA ASP A 150 -4.96 1.13 14.09
C ASP A 150 -3.80 0.19 13.70
N PHE A 151 -3.20 0.42 12.52
CA PHE A 151 -2.02 -0.32 12.07
C PHE A 151 -1.07 0.56 11.24
N ILE A 152 0.20 0.17 11.20
CA ILE A 152 1.23 0.82 10.37
C ILE A 152 1.86 -0.25 9.47
N THR A 153 1.86 0.01 8.16
CA THR A 153 2.53 -0.83 7.17
C THR A 153 3.87 -0.22 6.77
N ILE A 154 4.95 -0.94 6.97
CA ILE A 154 6.30 -0.53 6.54
C ILE A 154 6.73 -1.34 5.32
N ASP A 155 7.04 -0.64 4.23
CA ASP A 155 7.50 -1.25 2.98
C ASP A 155 9.00 -1.06 2.81
N GLY A 156 9.74 -2.16 3.02
CA GLY A 156 11.19 -2.17 2.94
C GLY A 156 11.73 -2.17 1.51
N ARG A 157 13.05 -2.04 1.39
CA ARG A 157 13.77 -1.98 0.09
C ARG A 157 13.44 -3.13 -0.85
N GLY A 158 13.18 -4.33 -0.34
CA GLY A 158 12.79 -5.49 -1.14
C GLY A 158 11.46 -5.34 -1.89
N GLY A 159 10.61 -4.37 -1.50
CA GLY A 159 9.37 -4.02 -2.16
C GLY A 159 9.51 -3.13 -3.41
N ALA A 160 10.74 -2.91 -3.87
CA ALA A 160 11.01 -2.13 -5.08
C ALA A 160 10.18 -2.59 -6.27
N THR A 161 9.47 -1.65 -6.91
CA THR A 161 8.66 -1.92 -8.10
C THR A 161 9.49 -1.80 -9.38
N GLY A 162 9.04 -2.43 -10.48
CA GLY A 162 9.63 -2.24 -11.80
C GLY A 162 9.49 -0.82 -12.35
N ALA A 163 8.55 -0.04 -11.81
CA ALA A 163 8.35 1.36 -12.19
C ALA A 163 9.27 2.33 -11.43
N SER A 164 10.00 1.87 -10.41
CA SER A 164 10.97 2.71 -9.70
C SER A 164 12.22 2.92 -10.56
N PRO A 165 12.65 4.17 -10.83
CA PRO A 165 13.90 4.44 -11.52
C PRO A 165 15.07 3.76 -10.82
N LYS A 166 16.06 3.28 -11.62
CA LYS A 166 17.19 2.52 -11.09
C LYS A 166 17.92 3.28 -9.98
N LEU A 167 18.23 4.55 -10.18
CA LEU A 167 18.93 5.38 -9.20
C LEU A 167 18.18 5.46 -7.87
N VAL A 168 16.86 5.70 -7.93
CA VAL A 168 16.02 5.78 -6.72
C VAL A 168 15.95 4.43 -6.00
N ARG A 169 15.76 3.35 -6.76
CA ARG A 169 15.72 1.99 -6.22
C ARG A 169 17.02 1.57 -5.53
N ASP A 170 18.16 1.97 -6.09
CA ASP A 170 19.46 1.58 -5.56
C ASP A 170 19.91 2.46 -4.38
N SER A 171 19.33 3.67 -4.23
CA SER A 171 19.78 4.69 -3.28
C SER A 171 18.81 4.98 -2.13
N THR A 172 17.58 4.45 -2.16
CA THR A 172 16.57 4.75 -1.14
C THR A 172 16.09 3.51 -0.41
N SER A 173 15.46 3.72 0.74
CA SER A 173 14.92 2.70 1.63
C SER A 173 15.97 1.78 2.25
N VAL A 174 15.64 1.22 3.38
CA VAL A 174 16.47 0.25 4.11
C VAL A 174 15.93 -1.17 3.95
N PRO A 175 16.74 -2.21 4.17
CA PRO A 175 16.30 -3.60 4.09
C PRO A 175 15.11 -3.87 5.03
N THR A 176 14.17 -4.69 4.56
CA THR A 176 12.90 -4.96 5.24
C THR A 176 13.09 -5.48 6.67
N ILE A 177 13.98 -6.43 6.88
CA ILE A 177 14.26 -7.01 8.21
C ILE A 177 14.86 -5.98 9.16
N TYR A 178 15.76 -5.12 8.65
CA TYR A 178 16.32 -4.01 9.42
C TYR A 178 15.23 -3.00 9.82
N ALA A 179 14.34 -2.65 8.88
CA ALA A 179 13.22 -1.77 9.14
C ALA A 179 12.27 -2.34 10.21
N LEU A 180 11.92 -3.63 10.10
CA LEU A 180 11.07 -4.33 11.05
C LEU A 180 11.63 -4.29 12.47
N HIS A 181 12.91 -4.66 12.64
CA HIS A 181 13.55 -4.65 13.96
C HIS A 181 13.51 -3.27 14.61
N ARG A 182 13.85 -2.23 13.85
CA ARG A 182 13.86 -0.85 14.37
C ARG A 182 12.46 -0.35 14.68
N ALA A 183 11.49 -0.68 13.83
CA ALA A 183 10.11 -0.28 14.01
C ALA A 183 9.51 -0.90 15.28
N ARG A 184 9.66 -2.21 15.46
CA ARG A 184 9.16 -2.88 16.67
C ARG A 184 9.79 -2.30 17.92
N LYS A 185 11.12 -2.15 17.93
CA LYS A 185 11.84 -1.55 19.05
C LYS A 185 11.35 -0.13 19.38
N TYR A 186 11.06 0.68 18.36
CA TYR A 186 10.56 2.03 18.57
C TYR A 186 9.14 2.02 19.16
N LEU A 187 8.22 1.26 18.56
CA LEU A 187 6.84 1.16 19.03
C LEU A 187 6.78 0.66 20.48
N ASP A 188 7.57 -0.36 20.84
CA ASP A 188 7.68 -0.86 22.21
C ASP A 188 8.23 0.22 23.17
N SER A 189 9.24 0.99 22.74
CA SER A 189 9.86 2.03 23.57
C SER A 189 8.94 3.19 23.92
N VAL A 190 7.94 3.46 23.08
CA VAL A 190 6.94 4.52 23.29
C VAL A 190 5.60 3.98 23.80
N GLY A 191 5.51 2.66 24.02
CA GLY A 191 4.28 2.01 24.49
C GLY A 191 3.11 2.13 23.52
N ALA A 192 3.37 2.16 22.21
CA ALA A 192 2.33 2.30 21.20
C ALA A 192 1.62 0.95 20.96
N GLU A 193 0.33 0.88 21.22
CA GLU A 193 -0.54 -0.27 20.93
C GLU A 193 -1.08 -0.16 19.50
N ILE A 194 -0.17 -0.31 18.51
CA ILE A 194 -0.47 -0.21 17.07
C ILE A 194 0.07 -1.45 16.39
N ASP A 195 -0.76 -2.12 15.58
CA ASP A 195 -0.35 -3.29 14.81
C ASP A 195 0.71 -2.93 13.76
N LEU A 196 1.78 -3.72 13.69
CA LEU A 196 2.88 -3.54 12.75
C LEU A 196 2.78 -4.53 11.60
N VAL A 197 2.45 -4.02 10.41
CA VAL A 197 2.45 -4.79 9.17
C VAL A 197 3.78 -4.59 8.45
N ILE A 198 4.44 -5.66 8.07
CA ILE A 198 5.69 -5.58 7.31
C ILE A 198 5.50 -6.10 5.88
N THR A 199 6.08 -5.39 4.92
CA THR A 199 6.13 -5.79 3.51
C THR A 199 7.46 -5.41 2.89
N GLY A 200 7.74 -5.91 1.70
CA GLY A 200 8.96 -5.58 0.96
C GLY A 200 9.85 -6.77 0.69
N GLY A 201 9.46 -7.60 -0.28
CA GLY A 201 10.29 -8.69 -0.79
C GLY A 201 10.23 -10.01 -0.03
N LEU A 202 9.30 -10.15 0.92
CA LEU A 202 8.99 -11.43 1.56
C LEU A 202 8.31 -12.35 0.55
N ARG A 203 8.74 -13.62 0.44
CA ARG A 203 8.36 -14.48 -0.69
C ARG A 203 7.90 -15.87 -0.31
N VAL A 204 8.47 -16.45 0.72
CA VAL A 204 8.22 -17.83 1.14
C VAL A 204 7.73 -17.89 2.58
N SER A 205 7.09 -18.99 2.95
CA SER A 205 6.50 -19.17 4.27
C SER A 205 7.49 -18.95 5.43
N SER A 206 8.75 -19.35 5.23
CA SER A 206 9.80 -19.11 6.23
C SER A 206 10.11 -17.62 6.43
N ASP A 207 9.94 -16.77 5.42
CA ASP A 207 10.10 -15.32 5.57
C ASP A 207 8.99 -14.77 6.47
N PHE A 208 7.76 -15.28 6.32
CA PHE A 208 6.62 -14.84 7.12
C PHE A 208 6.80 -15.24 8.59
N ALA A 209 7.16 -16.50 8.83
CA ALA A 209 7.42 -16.97 10.19
C ALA A 209 8.52 -16.16 10.89
N LYS A 210 9.61 -15.83 10.17
CA LYS A 210 10.70 -14.99 10.70
C LYS A 210 10.22 -13.57 10.99
N ALA A 211 9.43 -12.96 10.08
CA ALA A 211 8.91 -11.62 10.27
C ALA A 211 8.01 -11.53 11.53
N ILE A 212 7.12 -12.49 11.72
CA ILE A 212 6.26 -12.57 12.90
C ILE A 212 7.12 -12.78 14.16
N ALA A 213 8.10 -13.70 14.13
CA ALA A 213 9.02 -13.92 15.26
C ALA A 213 9.86 -12.68 15.60
N MET A 214 10.04 -11.75 14.67
CA MET A 214 10.73 -10.47 14.87
C MET A 214 9.80 -9.32 15.32
N GLY A 215 8.51 -9.61 15.56
CA GLY A 215 7.56 -8.66 16.12
C GLY A 215 6.67 -7.96 15.08
N ALA A 216 6.53 -8.52 13.87
CA ALA A 216 5.44 -8.10 12.99
C ALA A 216 4.13 -8.78 13.43
N ASP A 217 3.04 -8.04 13.42
CA ASP A 217 1.69 -8.57 13.70
C ASP A 217 1.08 -9.17 12.43
N ALA A 218 1.45 -8.64 11.26
CA ALA A 218 1.04 -9.19 9.97
C ALA A 218 2.11 -9.01 8.89
N VAL A 219 2.00 -9.80 7.82
CA VAL A 219 2.89 -9.75 6.65
C VAL A 219 2.05 -9.49 5.40
N ALA A 220 2.42 -8.47 4.63
CA ALA A 220 1.83 -8.21 3.32
C ALA A 220 2.80 -8.60 2.20
N ILE A 221 2.26 -9.15 1.12
CA ILE A 221 3.00 -9.58 -0.06
C ILE A 221 2.44 -8.97 -1.33
N ALA A 222 3.30 -8.66 -2.29
CA ALA A 222 2.91 -8.23 -3.63
C ALA A 222 3.69 -9.01 -4.70
N SER A 223 5.01 -8.86 -4.74
CA SER A 223 5.84 -9.50 -5.77
C SER A 223 5.75 -11.02 -5.75
N ALA A 224 5.63 -11.66 -4.59
CA ALA A 224 5.46 -13.11 -4.48
C ALA A 224 4.20 -13.59 -5.20
N ALA A 225 3.07 -12.91 -4.98
CA ALA A 225 1.81 -13.23 -5.64
C ALA A 225 1.86 -12.97 -7.16
N LEU A 226 2.54 -11.88 -7.58
CA LEU A 226 2.75 -11.60 -9.00
C LEU A 226 3.63 -12.65 -9.67
N ILE A 227 4.70 -13.11 -9.01
CA ILE A 227 5.57 -14.19 -9.52
C ILE A 227 4.76 -15.48 -9.68
N ALA A 228 3.92 -15.84 -8.72
CA ALA A 228 3.00 -16.97 -8.83
C ALA A 228 2.01 -16.82 -9.98
N SER A 229 1.70 -15.60 -10.39
CA SER A 229 0.88 -15.27 -11.58
C SER A 229 1.72 -15.08 -12.86
N ALA A 230 2.90 -15.70 -12.93
CA ALA A 230 3.83 -15.70 -14.08
C ALA A 230 4.52 -14.34 -14.37
N CYS A 231 4.61 -13.42 -13.43
CA CYS A 231 5.44 -12.23 -13.60
C CYS A 231 6.93 -12.61 -13.62
N GLN A 232 7.60 -12.34 -14.73
CA GLN A 232 9.01 -12.69 -14.94
C GLN A 232 10.01 -11.72 -14.29
N GLN A 233 9.53 -10.69 -13.62
CA GLN A 233 10.36 -9.68 -12.94
C GLN A 233 11.37 -8.96 -13.88
N TYR A 234 11.05 -8.79 -15.16
CA TYR A 234 11.89 -8.04 -16.12
C TYR A 234 12.07 -6.58 -15.75
N ARG A 235 11.21 -6.06 -14.88
CA ARG A 235 11.26 -4.67 -14.39
C ARG A 235 11.14 -3.61 -15.49
N ILE A 236 10.43 -3.93 -16.56
CA ILE A 236 10.11 -3.03 -17.68
C ILE A 236 8.67 -2.49 -17.58
N CYS A 237 8.09 -2.52 -16.38
CA CYS A 237 6.70 -2.10 -16.15
C CYS A 237 6.44 -0.66 -16.59
N GLY A 238 7.42 0.23 -16.43
CA GLY A 238 7.32 1.64 -16.84
C GLY A 238 7.24 1.85 -18.35
N SER A 239 7.79 0.91 -19.16
CA SER A 239 7.73 1.02 -20.63
C SER A 239 6.37 0.61 -21.21
N GLY A 240 5.58 -0.14 -20.43
CA GLY A 240 4.33 -0.72 -20.89
C GLY A 240 4.43 -1.83 -21.91
N GLN A 241 5.62 -2.33 -22.15
CA GLN A 241 5.90 -3.43 -23.10
C GLN A 241 5.92 -4.81 -22.43
N CYS A 242 5.58 -4.88 -21.16
CA CYS A 242 5.50 -6.14 -20.44
C CYS A 242 4.18 -6.87 -20.74
#